data_f2936ebd50edf54f42e0bd99eac8f746
#
_entry.id   f2936ebd50edf54f42e0bd99eac8f746
#
_cell.length_a   1.000
_cell.length_b   1.000
_cell.length_c   1.000
_cell.angle_alpha   90.00
_cell.angle_beta   90.00
_cell.angle_gamma   90.00
#
_symmetry.space_group_name_H-M   'P 1'
#
loop_
_entity.id
_entity.type
_entity.pdbx_description
1 polymer ?
#
loop_
_entity_poly.entity_id
_entity_poly.type
_entity_poly.pdbx_seq_one_letter_code
_entity_poly.pdbx_strand_id
1 'polypeptide(L)'
;VAAFFQKDPQAMLAHNGNYEKFSDLTTAPTILVSKDGQFSFWKWMVNAHGFRDEQVKPYAYNLAQFLQDEKMVQQAYGTAEPIYAAAAGADPKTFLLADNGWTTYSTTIEARNEMVENNPDLVQRFVNASIEGWYNFLYGDRTAAYELIMKDNPEMTKEKLDKEMAQFEKLGIIDVGDAINNGIGAMS
;
A
#
# COMPACT_ATOMS: atom_id res chain seq x y z
N VAL A 1 -11.58 -9.18 11.47
CA VAL A 1 -11.64 -10.65 11.55
C VAL A 1 -10.50 -11.33 10.79
N ALA A 2 -9.83 -10.62 9.88
CA ALA A 2 -8.58 -11.09 9.25
C ALA A 2 -7.77 -9.89 8.74
N ALA A 3 -6.42 -10.03 8.71
CA ALA A 3 -5.51 -9.04 8.16
C ALA A 3 -4.65 -9.68 7.05
N PHE A 4 -4.85 -9.26 5.81
CA PHE A 4 -4.10 -9.83 4.69
C PHE A 4 -2.76 -9.15 4.49
N PHE A 5 -2.70 -7.83 4.60
CA PHE A 5 -1.43 -7.12 4.55
C PHE A 5 -0.87 -7.01 5.96
N GLN A 6 0.15 -7.80 6.20
CA GLN A 6 0.87 -7.82 7.47
C GLN A 6 1.78 -6.61 7.62
N LYS A 7 2.13 -6.01 6.49
CA LYS A 7 2.92 -4.79 6.39
C LYS A 7 2.18 -3.82 5.49
N ASP A 8 1.93 -2.61 5.97
CA ASP A 8 1.23 -1.58 5.19
C ASP A 8 2.11 -1.15 3.99
N PRO A 9 1.62 -1.24 2.73
CA PRO A 9 2.33 -0.77 1.56
C PRO A 9 2.39 0.75 1.42
N GLN A 10 1.80 1.50 2.36
CA GLN A 10 1.82 2.95 2.36
C GLN A 10 3.24 3.49 2.36
N ALA A 11 3.52 4.41 1.46
CA ALA A 11 4.85 4.96 1.22
C ALA A 11 4.80 6.45 0.90
N MET A 12 5.96 7.09 0.97
CA MET A 12 6.22 8.37 0.33
C MET A 12 7.07 8.14 -0.90
N LEU A 13 6.66 8.70 -2.03
CA LEU A 13 7.37 8.67 -3.30
C LEU A 13 8.07 10.01 -3.52
N ALA A 14 9.35 9.97 -3.85
CA ALA A 14 10.16 11.12 -4.19
C ALA A 14 10.95 10.84 -5.48
N HIS A 15 11.53 11.88 -6.09
CA HIS A 15 12.49 11.71 -7.15
C HIS A 15 13.86 11.33 -6.58
N ASN A 16 14.52 10.35 -7.20
CA ASN A 16 15.83 9.89 -6.80
C ASN A 16 16.86 11.03 -6.88
N GLY A 17 17.81 11.02 -5.95
CA GLY A 17 18.85 12.07 -5.86
C GLY A 17 18.45 13.33 -5.07
N ASN A 18 17.15 13.56 -4.80
CA ASN A 18 16.72 14.72 -4.00
C ASN A 18 16.67 14.43 -2.50
N TYR A 19 16.37 13.18 -2.12
CA TYR A 19 16.22 12.76 -0.72
C TYR A 19 16.87 11.39 -0.53
N GLU A 20 17.83 11.29 0.39
CA GLU A 20 18.57 10.03 0.60
C GLU A 20 17.89 9.11 1.60
N LYS A 21 17.29 9.65 2.64
CA LYS A 21 16.61 8.91 3.71
C LYS A 21 15.27 9.53 4.06
N PHE A 22 14.42 8.80 4.73
CA PHE A 22 13.06 9.22 5.09
C PHE A 22 13.03 10.57 5.84
N SER A 23 13.97 10.80 6.76
CA SER A 23 14.05 12.06 7.49
C SER A 23 14.32 13.29 6.61
N ASP A 24 14.93 13.11 5.43
CA ASP A 24 15.22 14.23 4.54
C ASP A 24 13.94 14.81 3.93
N LEU A 25 12.87 14.00 3.83
CA LEU A 25 11.54 14.43 3.36
C LEU A 25 10.94 15.55 4.21
N THR A 26 11.41 15.75 5.45
CA THR A 26 11.02 16.89 6.29
C THR A 26 11.44 18.24 5.70
N THR A 27 12.35 18.25 4.73
CA THR A 27 12.80 19.44 4.01
C THR A 27 12.01 19.69 2.72
N ALA A 28 11.18 18.75 2.29
CA ALA A 28 10.40 18.88 1.07
C ALA A 28 9.46 20.09 1.12
N PRO A 29 9.43 20.92 0.07
CA PRO A 29 8.56 22.10 0.06
C PRO A 29 7.07 21.75 -0.04
N THR A 30 6.76 20.61 -0.67
CA THR A 30 5.39 20.14 -0.87
C THR A 30 5.35 18.63 -0.77
N ILE A 31 4.37 18.14 0.01
CA ILE A 31 4.07 16.71 0.17
C ILE A 31 2.58 16.50 -0.11
N LEU A 32 2.27 15.72 -1.13
CA LEU A 32 0.89 15.40 -1.50
C LEU A 32 0.37 14.24 -0.66
N VAL A 33 -0.67 14.48 0.12
CA VAL A 33 -1.31 13.47 0.98
C VAL A 33 -2.81 13.52 0.82
N SER A 34 -3.45 12.37 0.68
CA SER A 34 -4.91 12.27 0.60
C SER A 34 -5.57 12.76 1.88
N LYS A 35 -6.85 13.10 1.79
CA LYS A 35 -7.61 13.53 2.95
C LYS A 35 -7.57 12.49 4.08
N ASP A 36 -7.76 11.22 3.74
CA ASP A 36 -7.72 10.13 4.74
C ASP A 36 -6.32 9.93 5.32
N GLY A 37 -5.28 10.03 4.48
CA GLY A 37 -3.88 9.99 4.91
C GLY A 37 -3.53 11.10 5.90
N GLN A 38 -4.14 12.30 5.76
CA GLN A 38 -3.93 13.41 6.69
C GLN A 38 -4.49 13.14 8.09
N PHE A 39 -5.51 12.28 8.22
CA PHE A 39 -6.06 11.88 9.52
C PHE A 39 -5.40 10.65 10.13
N SER A 40 -4.57 9.93 9.37
CA SER A 40 -3.89 8.71 9.80
C SER A 40 -2.37 8.88 9.84
N PHE A 41 -1.64 8.33 8.88
CA PHE A 41 -0.17 8.28 8.89
C PHE A 41 0.49 9.67 8.88
N TRP A 42 -0.14 10.71 8.30
CA TRP A 42 0.42 12.06 8.34
C TRP A 42 0.57 12.59 9.77
N LYS A 43 -0.41 12.35 10.63
CA LYS A 43 -0.32 12.74 12.05
C LYS A 43 0.82 12.04 12.77
N TRP A 44 1.06 10.77 12.44
CA TRP A 44 2.22 10.06 12.92
C TRP A 44 3.53 10.66 12.37
N MET A 45 3.61 10.98 11.08
CA MET A 45 4.78 11.64 10.49
C MET A 45 5.10 12.97 11.17
N VAL A 46 4.10 13.79 11.46
CA VAL A 46 4.27 15.06 12.19
C VAL A 46 4.79 14.81 13.61
N ASN A 47 4.14 13.91 14.35
CA ASN A 47 4.45 13.71 15.77
C ASN A 47 5.77 12.95 16.01
N ALA A 48 6.07 11.96 15.19
CA ALA A 48 7.22 11.07 15.39
C ALA A 48 8.46 11.49 14.58
N HIS A 49 8.29 12.18 13.46
CA HIS A 49 9.37 12.46 12.52
C HIS A 49 9.60 13.96 12.22
N GLY A 50 8.80 14.86 12.80
CA GLY A 50 8.99 16.30 12.68
C GLY A 50 8.57 16.90 11.34
N PHE A 51 7.67 16.23 10.60
CA PHE A 51 7.01 16.84 9.44
C PHE A 51 6.11 17.99 9.88
N ARG A 52 5.76 18.88 8.96
CA ARG A 52 4.98 20.08 9.26
C ARG A 52 3.72 20.14 8.41
N ASP A 53 2.61 20.55 9.01
CA ASP A 53 1.32 20.63 8.32
C ASP A 53 1.34 21.63 7.13
N GLU A 54 2.25 22.62 7.13
CA GLU A 54 2.42 23.55 6.01
C GLU A 54 2.95 22.91 4.73
N GLN A 55 3.61 21.74 4.84
CA GLN A 55 4.14 20.99 3.68
C GLN A 55 3.03 20.27 2.92
N VAL A 56 1.90 19.94 3.59
CA VAL A 56 0.89 19.08 3.03
C VAL A 56 -0.01 19.81 2.02
N LYS A 57 -0.23 19.16 0.88
CA LYS A 57 -1.23 19.54 -0.14
C LYS A 57 -2.10 18.34 -0.48
N PRO A 58 -3.33 18.56 -0.95
CA PRO A 58 -4.19 17.46 -1.34
C PRO A 58 -3.59 16.57 -2.44
N TYR A 59 -3.60 15.27 -2.22
CA TYR A 59 -3.27 14.28 -3.24
C TYR A 59 -4.51 13.92 -4.05
N ALA A 60 -4.42 14.04 -5.37
CA ALA A 60 -5.52 13.81 -6.30
C ALA A 60 -5.47 12.42 -6.96
N TYR A 61 -4.77 11.47 -6.38
CA TYR A 61 -4.63 10.08 -6.87
C TYR A 61 -4.12 9.98 -8.32
N ASN A 62 -3.21 10.87 -8.71
CA ASN A 62 -2.51 10.83 -9.99
C ASN A 62 -1.09 11.37 -9.86
N LEU A 63 -0.26 11.12 -10.87
CA LEU A 63 1.16 11.48 -10.88
C LEU A 63 1.45 12.85 -11.51
N ALA A 64 0.46 13.59 -12.00
CA ALA A 64 0.68 14.76 -12.85
C ALA A 64 1.55 15.84 -12.16
N GLN A 65 1.26 16.14 -10.89
CA GLN A 65 2.04 17.12 -10.14
C GLN A 65 3.44 16.59 -9.80
N PHE A 66 3.56 15.34 -9.40
CA PHE A 66 4.82 14.69 -9.10
C PHE A 66 5.77 14.70 -10.30
N LEU A 67 5.27 14.40 -11.49
CA LEU A 67 6.07 14.38 -12.73
C LEU A 67 6.53 15.76 -13.20
N GLN A 68 5.89 16.86 -12.74
CA GLN A 68 6.24 18.22 -13.10
C GLN A 68 7.23 18.90 -12.14
N ASP A 69 7.35 18.41 -10.92
CA ASP A 69 8.22 19.03 -9.89
C ASP A 69 9.07 17.97 -9.19
N GLU A 70 10.34 17.92 -9.52
CA GLU A 70 11.29 16.96 -8.97
C GLU A 70 11.50 17.06 -7.45
N LYS A 71 11.15 18.21 -6.83
CA LYS A 71 11.22 18.38 -5.38
C LYS A 71 9.97 17.94 -4.65
N MET A 72 8.92 17.62 -5.39
CA MET A 72 7.66 17.19 -4.84
C MET A 72 7.77 15.76 -4.29
N VAL A 73 7.14 15.55 -3.16
CA VAL A 73 6.95 14.24 -2.55
C VAL A 73 5.46 13.93 -2.57
N GLN A 74 5.08 12.69 -2.78
CA GLN A 74 3.68 12.31 -2.71
C GLN A 74 3.46 10.99 -1.96
N GLN A 75 2.27 10.85 -1.41
CA GLN A 75 1.73 9.58 -0.96
C GLN A 75 1.69 8.57 -2.11
N ALA A 76 2.00 7.33 -1.81
CA ALA A 76 1.98 6.22 -2.75
C ALA A 76 1.72 4.88 -2.04
N TYR A 77 1.29 3.87 -2.77
CA TYR A 77 1.54 2.50 -2.40
C TYR A 77 2.84 2.02 -3.04
N GLY A 78 3.76 1.51 -2.23
CA GLY A 78 5.06 1.02 -2.71
C GLY A 78 4.98 -0.08 -3.77
N THR A 79 3.82 -0.70 -3.89
CA THR A 79 3.51 -1.75 -4.88
C THR A 79 3.02 -1.22 -6.22
N ALA A 80 2.59 0.04 -6.35
CA ALA A 80 1.90 0.56 -7.54
C ALA A 80 2.55 1.83 -8.11
N GLU A 81 2.41 2.99 -7.46
CA GLU A 81 2.83 4.29 -7.99
C GLU A 81 4.30 4.36 -8.43
N PRO A 82 5.28 3.71 -7.76
CA PRO A 82 6.66 3.71 -8.25
C PRO A 82 6.80 3.11 -9.65
N ILE A 83 6.01 2.06 -9.95
CA ILE A 83 5.98 1.41 -11.27
C ILE A 83 5.43 2.38 -12.32
N TYR A 84 4.34 3.08 -11.99
CA TYR A 84 3.69 4.02 -12.92
C TYR A 84 4.54 5.26 -13.14
N ALA A 85 5.20 5.78 -12.10
CA ALA A 85 6.12 6.91 -12.21
C ALA A 85 7.32 6.56 -13.10
N ALA A 86 7.91 5.39 -12.92
CA ALA A 86 9.00 4.90 -13.76
C ALA A 86 8.56 4.70 -15.22
N ALA A 87 7.36 4.16 -15.46
CA ALA A 87 6.81 4.01 -16.80
C ALA A 87 6.54 5.37 -17.48
N ALA A 88 6.28 6.42 -16.70
CA ALA A 88 6.13 7.80 -17.18
C ALA A 88 7.47 8.54 -17.34
N GLY A 89 8.62 7.87 -17.13
CA GLY A 89 9.97 8.41 -17.34
C GLY A 89 10.60 9.09 -16.11
N ALA A 90 9.96 9.01 -14.94
CA ALA A 90 10.58 9.46 -13.70
C ALA A 90 11.57 8.40 -13.16
N ASP A 91 12.49 8.83 -12.29
CA ASP A 91 13.33 7.96 -11.47
C ASP A 91 12.86 8.03 -10.01
N PRO A 92 11.86 7.18 -9.62
CA PRO A 92 11.26 7.28 -8.31
C PRO A 92 12.07 6.58 -7.22
N LYS A 93 12.14 7.21 -6.05
CA LYS A 93 12.63 6.62 -4.80
C LYS A 93 11.47 6.47 -3.82
N THR A 94 11.30 5.26 -3.31
CA THR A 94 10.19 4.90 -2.42
C THR A 94 10.68 4.78 -0.98
N PHE A 95 9.96 5.43 -0.07
CA PHE A 95 10.17 5.35 1.36
C PHE A 95 8.94 4.70 2.01
N LEU A 96 9.02 3.40 2.27
CA LEU A 96 7.92 2.67 2.90
C LEU A 96 7.76 3.13 4.35
N LEU A 97 6.53 3.53 4.74
CA LEU A 97 6.28 4.03 6.09
C LEU A 97 6.51 2.94 7.15
N ALA A 98 6.19 1.71 6.81
CA ALA A 98 6.42 0.56 7.69
C ALA A 98 7.90 0.36 8.06
N ASP A 99 8.83 0.66 7.14
CA ASP A 99 10.28 0.58 7.40
C ASP A 99 10.78 1.72 8.30
N ASN A 100 9.93 2.72 8.53
CA ASN A 100 10.22 3.90 9.35
C ASN A 100 9.39 3.95 10.64
N GLY A 101 8.69 2.87 10.99
CA GLY A 101 7.98 2.72 12.27
C GLY A 101 6.45 2.81 12.19
N TRP A 102 5.85 2.93 11.00
CA TRP A 102 4.41 2.81 10.80
C TRP A 102 4.02 1.33 10.72
N THR A 103 3.98 0.66 11.86
CA THR A 103 3.74 -0.79 11.95
C THR A 103 2.27 -1.10 12.17
N THR A 104 1.50 -1.11 11.09
CA THR A 104 0.07 -1.45 11.13
C THR A 104 -0.24 -2.55 10.13
N TYR A 105 -1.30 -3.31 10.40
CA TYR A 105 -1.95 -4.10 9.36
C TYR A 105 -2.62 -3.17 8.33
N SER A 106 -2.78 -3.67 7.12
CA SER A 106 -3.56 -3.04 6.07
C SER A 106 -4.40 -4.09 5.35
N THR A 107 -5.39 -3.67 4.56
CA THR A 107 -6.30 -4.59 3.84
C THR A 107 -6.88 -5.65 4.77
N THR A 108 -7.61 -5.19 5.79
CA THR A 108 -8.30 -6.02 6.77
C THR A 108 -9.71 -6.39 6.30
N ILE A 109 -10.19 -7.56 6.72
CA ILE A 109 -11.62 -7.88 6.66
C ILE A 109 -12.24 -7.45 7.97
N GLU A 110 -13.24 -6.56 7.88
CA GLU A 110 -14.02 -6.10 9.01
C GLU A 110 -15.45 -6.66 8.92
N ALA A 111 -16.01 -7.03 10.06
CA ALA A 111 -17.39 -7.46 10.18
C ALA A 111 -18.05 -6.77 11.38
N ARG A 112 -19.34 -6.46 11.27
CA ARG A 112 -20.10 -5.94 12.42
C ARG A 112 -20.14 -7.00 13.52
N ASN A 113 -20.06 -6.59 14.79
CA ASN A 113 -20.16 -7.50 15.93
C ASN A 113 -21.41 -8.39 15.86
N GLU A 114 -22.55 -7.80 15.52
CA GLU A 114 -23.81 -8.52 15.31
C GLU A 114 -23.69 -9.64 14.25
N MET A 115 -22.92 -9.41 13.17
CA MET A 115 -22.68 -10.43 12.15
C MET A 115 -21.82 -11.55 12.69
N VAL A 116 -20.78 -11.23 13.46
CA VAL A 116 -19.90 -12.22 14.08
C VAL A 116 -20.65 -13.08 15.10
N GLU A 117 -21.53 -12.47 15.90
CA GLU A 117 -22.29 -13.15 16.95
C GLU A 117 -23.42 -14.02 16.39
N ASN A 118 -24.18 -13.50 15.41
CA ASN A 118 -25.38 -14.19 14.92
C ASN A 118 -25.14 -15.07 13.69
N ASN A 119 -24.05 -14.86 12.94
CA ASN A 119 -23.71 -15.60 11.72
C ASN A 119 -22.22 -15.98 11.66
N PRO A 120 -21.63 -16.59 12.69
CA PRO A 120 -20.19 -16.88 12.73
C PRO A 120 -19.74 -17.77 11.56
N ASP A 121 -20.57 -18.75 11.16
CA ASP A 121 -20.30 -19.62 10.02
C ASP A 121 -20.13 -18.84 8.70
N LEU A 122 -20.96 -17.81 8.49
CA LEU A 122 -20.86 -16.99 7.29
C LEU A 122 -19.54 -16.21 7.27
N VAL A 123 -19.20 -15.59 8.41
CA VAL A 123 -17.93 -14.86 8.57
C VAL A 123 -16.75 -15.78 8.35
N GLN A 124 -16.76 -16.97 8.97
CA GLN A 124 -15.68 -17.94 8.84
C GLN A 124 -15.51 -18.42 7.39
N ARG A 125 -16.60 -18.76 6.70
CA ARG A 125 -16.55 -19.18 5.29
C ARG A 125 -16.02 -18.08 4.37
N PHE A 126 -16.41 -16.83 4.62
CA PHE A 126 -15.91 -15.69 3.85
C PHE A 126 -14.41 -15.50 4.06
N VAL A 127 -13.94 -15.54 5.31
CA VAL A 127 -12.51 -15.44 5.63
C VAL A 127 -11.73 -16.59 5.00
N ASN A 128 -12.22 -17.84 5.14
CA ASN A 128 -11.54 -19.01 4.55
C ASN A 128 -11.43 -18.91 3.02
N ALA A 129 -12.52 -18.53 2.35
CA ALA A 129 -12.50 -18.33 0.89
C ALA A 129 -11.55 -17.21 0.46
N SER A 130 -11.46 -16.13 1.25
CA SER A 130 -10.53 -15.04 1.00
C SER A 130 -9.07 -15.50 1.19
N ILE A 131 -8.79 -16.28 2.22
CA ILE A 131 -7.46 -16.87 2.46
C ILE A 131 -7.07 -17.79 1.30
N GLU A 132 -7.96 -18.68 0.88
CA GLU A 132 -7.73 -19.56 -0.27
C GLU A 132 -7.47 -18.75 -1.56
N GLY A 133 -8.25 -17.70 -1.78
CA GLY A 133 -8.07 -16.78 -2.90
C GLY A 133 -6.67 -16.12 -2.89
N TRP A 134 -6.20 -15.66 -1.74
CA TRP A 134 -4.87 -15.08 -1.60
C TRP A 134 -3.75 -16.11 -1.82
N TYR A 135 -3.88 -17.34 -1.30
CA TYR A 135 -2.91 -18.40 -1.58
C TYR A 135 -2.84 -18.72 -3.08
N ASN A 136 -3.99 -18.84 -3.75
CA ASN A 136 -4.04 -19.08 -5.19
C ASN A 136 -3.44 -17.91 -5.99
N PHE A 137 -3.72 -16.67 -5.57
CA PHE A 137 -3.21 -15.47 -6.23
C PHE A 137 -1.69 -15.31 -6.07
N LEU A 138 -1.15 -15.63 -4.90
CA LEU A 138 0.29 -15.50 -4.63
C LEU A 138 1.11 -16.64 -5.23
N TYR A 139 0.65 -17.88 -5.10
CA TYR A 139 1.45 -19.07 -5.37
C TYR A 139 0.88 -19.99 -6.45
N GLY A 140 -0.36 -19.77 -6.87
CA GLY A 140 -1.04 -20.56 -7.89
C GLY A 140 -1.11 -19.90 -9.25
N ASP A 141 -2.07 -20.38 -10.07
CA ASP A 141 -2.39 -19.77 -11.36
C ASP A 141 -3.32 -18.57 -11.17
N ARG A 142 -2.79 -17.38 -11.43
CA ARG A 142 -3.48 -16.10 -11.28
C ARG A 142 -4.15 -15.61 -12.56
N THR A 143 -4.18 -16.42 -13.64
CA THR A 143 -4.71 -16.01 -14.95
C THR A 143 -6.15 -15.51 -14.85
N ALA A 144 -7.03 -16.27 -14.22
CA ALA A 144 -8.44 -15.88 -14.08
C ALA A 144 -8.61 -14.59 -13.26
N ALA A 145 -7.81 -14.40 -12.20
CA ALA A 145 -7.83 -13.17 -11.40
C ALA A 145 -7.37 -11.97 -12.23
N TYR A 146 -6.31 -12.12 -13.00
CA TYR A 146 -5.80 -11.07 -13.90
C TYR A 146 -6.83 -10.69 -14.95
N GLU A 147 -7.50 -11.66 -15.57
CA GLU A 147 -8.57 -11.41 -16.55
C GLU A 147 -9.72 -10.59 -15.95
N LEU A 148 -10.13 -10.90 -14.72
CA LEU A 148 -11.17 -10.16 -14.02
C LEU A 148 -10.71 -8.72 -13.70
N ILE A 149 -9.50 -8.55 -13.19
CA ILE A 149 -8.94 -7.22 -12.88
C ILE A 149 -8.86 -6.37 -14.14
N MET A 150 -8.31 -6.90 -15.24
CA MET A 150 -8.20 -6.18 -16.52
C MET A 150 -9.56 -5.88 -17.15
N LYS A 151 -10.55 -6.74 -16.92
CA LYS A 151 -11.93 -6.49 -17.37
C LYS A 151 -12.58 -5.33 -16.61
N ASP A 152 -12.37 -5.26 -15.30
CA ASP A 152 -12.96 -4.24 -14.44
C ASP A 152 -12.18 -2.90 -14.52
N ASN A 153 -10.87 -2.97 -14.80
CA ASN A 153 -10.00 -1.82 -14.99
C ASN A 153 -9.23 -1.92 -16.32
N PRO A 154 -9.75 -1.32 -17.40
CA PRO A 154 -9.12 -1.38 -18.73
C PRO A 154 -7.73 -0.72 -18.84
N GLU A 155 -7.33 0.10 -17.87
CA GLU A 155 -5.98 0.69 -17.80
C GLU A 155 -4.95 -0.28 -17.25
N MET A 156 -5.40 -1.38 -16.63
CA MET A 156 -4.54 -2.41 -16.10
C MET A 156 -4.10 -3.37 -17.21
N THR A 157 -2.84 -3.77 -17.19
CA THR A 157 -2.28 -4.74 -18.12
C THR A 157 -1.61 -5.88 -17.35
N LYS A 158 -1.45 -7.03 -18.01
CA LYS A 158 -0.71 -8.17 -17.42
C LYS A 158 0.69 -7.75 -16.97
N GLU A 159 1.39 -6.94 -17.75
CA GLU A 159 2.74 -6.46 -17.41
C GLU A 159 2.76 -5.62 -16.13
N LYS A 160 1.77 -4.72 -15.96
CA LYS A 160 1.63 -3.94 -14.73
C LYS A 160 1.37 -4.85 -13.53
N LEU A 161 0.44 -5.80 -13.66
CA LEU A 161 0.11 -6.77 -12.60
C LEU A 161 1.30 -7.62 -12.21
N ASP A 162 2.08 -8.12 -13.18
CA ASP A 162 3.30 -8.88 -12.91
C ASP A 162 4.33 -8.05 -12.14
N LYS A 163 4.49 -6.76 -12.49
CA LYS A 163 5.39 -5.84 -11.78
C LYS A 163 4.90 -5.54 -10.36
N GLU A 164 3.60 -5.33 -10.19
CA GLU A 164 3.01 -5.11 -8.85
C GLU A 164 3.21 -6.34 -7.96
N MET A 165 2.97 -7.54 -8.49
CA MET A 165 3.20 -8.78 -7.74
C MET A 165 4.66 -8.95 -7.32
N ALA A 166 5.59 -8.64 -8.19
CA ALA A 166 7.02 -8.64 -7.84
C ALA A 166 7.34 -7.65 -6.71
N GLN A 167 6.63 -6.50 -6.64
CA GLN A 167 6.78 -5.57 -5.52
C GLN A 167 6.16 -6.10 -4.23
N PHE A 168 5.01 -6.78 -4.28
CA PHE A 168 4.42 -7.42 -3.09
C PHE A 168 5.41 -8.38 -2.44
N GLU A 169 6.06 -9.21 -3.22
CA GLU A 169 7.09 -10.15 -2.76
C GLU A 169 8.32 -9.41 -2.21
N LYS A 170 8.86 -8.46 -2.99
CA LYS A 170 10.06 -7.69 -2.64
C LYS A 170 9.89 -6.89 -1.33
N LEU A 171 8.72 -6.30 -1.12
CA LEU A 171 8.45 -5.47 0.05
C LEU A 171 8.01 -6.29 1.28
N GLY A 172 7.70 -7.59 1.09
CA GLY A 172 7.20 -8.45 2.14
C GLY A 172 5.90 -7.91 2.72
N ILE A 173 4.83 -7.88 1.92
CA ILE A 173 3.56 -7.27 2.34
C ILE A 173 2.65 -8.28 3.03
N ILE A 174 2.56 -9.52 2.53
CA ILE A 174 1.51 -10.46 2.90
C ILE A 174 2.02 -11.62 3.78
N ASP A 175 3.05 -12.34 3.34
CA ASP A 175 3.57 -13.55 3.96
C ASP A 175 4.70 -13.28 4.97
N VAL A 176 4.52 -12.26 5.78
CA VAL A 176 5.43 -11.81 6.83
C VAL A 176 4.68 -11.66 8.15
N GLY A 177 5.31 -11.16 9.20
CA GLY A 177 4.63 -10.89 10.47
C GLY A 177 3.93 -12.12 11.04
N ASP A 178 2.69 -11.96 11.46
CA ASP A 178 1.88 -13.05 12.03
C ASP A 178 1.60 -14.17 11.02
N ALA A 179 1.59 -13.86 9.72
CA ALA A 179 1.33 -14.84 8.67
C ALA A 179 2.42 -15.93 8.57
N ILE A 180 3.66 -15.66 9.00
CA ILE A 180 4.75 -16.65 8.98
C ILE A 180 4.38 -17.91 9.77
N ASN A 181 3.79 -17.73 10.94
CA ASN A 181 3.49 -18.83 11.84
C ASN A 181 2.03 -19.29 11.81
N ASN A 182 1.13 -18.40 11.44
CA ASN A 182 -0.31 -18.61 11.57
C ASN A 182 -1.06 -18.62 10.22
N GLY A 183 -0.34 -18.40 9.11
CA GLY A 183 -0.91 -18.36 7.76
C GLY A 183 -1.45 -16.99 7.37
N ILE A 184 -1.71 -16.83 6.06
CA ILE A 184 -2.28 -15.60 5.48
C ILE A 184 -3.64 -15.31 6.12
N GLY A 185 -3.88 -14.05 6.45
CA GLY A 185 -5.10 -13.60 7.13
C GLY A 185 -4.98 -13.54 8.66
N ALA A 186 -3.87 -14.01 9.22
CA ALA A 186 -3.64 -13.93 10.66
C ALA A 186 -3.55 -12.49 11.16
N MET A 187 -3.95 -12.29 12.41
CA MET A 187 -3.77 -11.04 13.15
C MET A 187 -3.72 -11.31 14.65
N SER A 188 -2.94 -10.53 15.40
CA SER A 188 -2.77 -10.61 16.85
C SER A 188 -3.33 -9.40 17.59
#